data_fb1ae00fa7b22b51ce008619f314bcb0
#
_entry.id   fb1ae00fa7b22b51ce008619f314bcb0
#
_cell.length_a   1.000
_cell.length_b   1.000
_cell.length_c   1.000
_cell.angle_alpha   90.00
_cell.angle_beta   90.00
_cell.angle_gamma   90.00
#
_symmetry.space_group_name_H-M   'P 1'
#
loop_
_entity.id
_entity.type
_entity.pdbx_description
1 polymer ?
#
loop_
_entity_poly.entity_id
_entity_poly.type
_entity_poly.pdbx_seq_one_letter_code
_entity_poly.pdbx_strand_id
1 'polypeptide(L)'
;MQQTTLAAEASYTGIGLHSGREVHMVLKPAPADTGLVFVRTDLEGQPQIHATASNVTSTMRATTVEENGCKVFTIEHLMSAFHALRIDNCYIEIDAEEPPVADGSSLAFFQKMKDAGVKELAAERKEIVIDNVYRIDDEEHNRFVMVLPYDGFRVSFTSVNPHKLIGVQYENFEISPELYEREIAPARTIAYEQEIEALRNMGLGLGGTLESVIVYNDEGWINPLHFEDELVRHKILDVIGDLRLAGPIRGHVIAVASGHALNTSLAKKLQASLG
;
A
#
# COMPACT_ATOMS: atom_id res chain seq x y z
N MET A 1 -4.38 -18.31 14.71
CA MET A 1 -3.84 -17.03 15.25
C MET A 1 -5.00 -16.15 15.65
N GLN A 2 -4.81 -15.26 16.63
CA GLN A 2 -5.82 -14.28 17.03
C GLN A 2 -5.76 -13.05 16.13
N GLN A 3 -6.89 -12.35 16.00
CA GLN A 3 -6.92 -11.01 15.40
C GLN A 3 -6.14 -10.02 16.26
N THR A 4 -5.67 -8.96 15.65
CA THR A 4 -4.90 -7.92 16.33
C THR A 4 -5.44 -6.52 16.06
N THR A 5 -5.08 -5.60 16.96
CA THR A 5 -5.28 -4.16 16.82
C THR A 5 -4.06 -3.43 17.41
N LEU A 6 -4.01 -2.11 17.30
CA LEU A 6 -3.01 -1.30 18.00
C LEU A 6 -3.21 -1.39 19.52
N ALA A 7 -2.12 -1.33 20.29
CA ALA A 7 -2.19 -1.28 21.75
C ALA A 7 -2.48 0.13 22.27
N ALA A 8 -2.06 1.17 21.52
CA ALA A 8 -2.31 2.59 21.80
C ALA A 8 -2.60 3.34 20.48
N GLU A 9 -3.06 4.57 20.58
CA GLU A 9 -3.23 5.46 19.43
C GLU A 9 -1.87 5.89 18.87
N ALA A 10 -1.81 6.06 17.54
CA ALA A 10 -0.67 6.66 16.85
C ALA A 10 -1.16 7.77 15.93
N SER A 11 -0.43 8.87 15.85
CA SER A 11 -0.79 10.00 14.99
C SER A 11 0.35 10.40 14.07
N TYR A 12 -0.02 10.92 12.91
CA TYR A 12 0.89 11.49 11.94
C TYR A 12 0.25 12.71 11.26
N THR A 13 0.98 13.81 11.19
CA THR A 13 0.59 15.02 10.45
C THR A 13 1.60 15.27 9.35
N GLY A 14 1.12 15.57 8.16
CA GLY A 14 1.97 15.83 6.99
C GLY A 14 1.17 16.33 5.80
N ILE A 15 1.72 16.22 4.61
CA ILE A 15 1.12 16.68 3.36
C ILE A 15 0.74 15.46 2.52
N GLY A 16 -0.43 15.48 1.88
CA GLY A 16 -0.83 14.46 0.91
C GLY A 16 0.00 14.56 -0.37
N LEU A 17 0.41 13.40 -0.94
CA LEU A 17 1.27 13.34 -2.14
C LEU A 17 0.64 14.05 -3.34
N HIS A 18 -0.60 13.70 -3.65
CA HIS A 18 -1.29 14.22 -4.83
C HIS A 18 -2.04 15.50 -4.53
N SER A 19 -2.73 15.57 -3.39
CA SER A 19 -3.55 16.71 -3.00
C SER A 19 -2.74 17.96 -2.62
N GLY A 20 -1.51 17.79 -2.11
CA GLY A 20 -0.70 18.87 -1.55
C GLY A 20 -1.31 19.53 -0.31
N ARG A 21 -2.36 18.94 0.28
CA ARG A 21 -3.03 19.45 1.47
C ARG A 21 -2.38 18.92 2.73
N GLU A 22 -2.36 19.75 3.76
CA GLU A 22 -2.05 19.29 5.11
C GLU A 22 -3.14 18.31 5.57
N VAL A 23 -2.71 17.22 6.20
CA VAL A 23 -3.57 16.18 6.70
C VAL A 23 -3.10 15.70 8.07
N HIS A 24 -4.05 15.59 8.98
CA HIS A 24 -3.85 14.97 10.29
C HIS A 24 -4.54 13.60 10.31
N MET A 25 -3.77 12.56 10.58
CA MET A 25 -4.24 11.18 10.64
C MET A 25 -3.99 10.60 12.03
N VAL A 26 -5.02 9.93 12.58
CA VAL A 26 -4.93 9.23 13.87
C VAL A 26 -5.35 7.77 13.68
N LEU A 27 -4.45 6.86 14.02
CA LEU A 27 -4.71 5.42 14.02
C LEU A 27 -5.17 5.02 15.41
N LYS A 28 -6.38 4.45 15.54
CA LYS A 28 -6.98 4.08 16.82
C LYS A 28 -7.23 2.58 16.91
N PRO A 29 -6.99 1.98 18.10
CA PRO A 29 -7.43 0.61 18.34
C PRO A 29 -8.90 0.41 18.00
N ALA A 30 -9.23 -0.74 17.39
CA ALA A 30 -10.59 -1.09 17.05
C ALA A 30 -10.96 -2.48 17.61
N PRO A 31 -12.25 -2.76 17.85
CA PRO A 31 -12.72 -4.08 18.24
C PRO A 31 -12.43 -5.16 17.19
N ALA A 32 -12.54 -6.43 17.58
CA ALA A 32 -12.47 -7.54 16.65
C ALA A 32 -13.56 -7.43 15.55
N ASP A 33 -13.24 -7.96 14.37
CA ASP A 33 -14.10 -7.96 13.19
C ASP A 33 -14.44 -6.55 12.61
N THR A 34 -13.75 -5.49 13.08
CA THR A 34 -13.88 -4.14 12.49
C THR A 34 -13.20 -4.05 11.12
N GLY A 35 -12.05 -4.70 10.95
CA GLY A 35 -11.19 -4.48 9.80
C GLY A 35 -10.45 -3.13 9.85
N LEU A 36 -9.97 -2.67 8.71
CA LEU A 36 -9.34 -1.37 8.55
C LEU A 36 -10.37 -0.39 8.00
N VAL A 37 -10.70 0.64 8.77
CA VAL A 37 -11.80 1.57 8.47
C VAL A 37 -11.31 3.01 8.51
N PHE A 38 -11.34 3.70 7.39
CA PHE A 38 -11.14 5.14 7.34
C PHE A 38 -12.37 5.87 7.86
N VAL A 39 -12.14 6.92 8.66
CA VAL A 39 -13.17 7.81 9.19
C VAL A 39 -12.83 9.24 8.77
N ARG A 40 -13.63 9.85 7.89
CA ARG A 40 -13.42 11.21 7.39
C ARG A 40 -13.93 12.23 8.40
N THR A 41 -13.02 12.70 9.25
CA THR A 41 -13.36 13.61 10.37
C THR A 41 -13.63 15.05 9.93
N ASP A 42 -13.24 15.42 8.71
CA ASP A 42 -13.51 16.71 8.07
C ASP A 42 -14.92 16.82 7.48
N LEU A 43 -15.65 15.70 7.38
CA LEU A 43 -16.98 15.67 6.78
C LEU A 43 -18.06 15.52 7.85
N GLU A 44 -19.23 16.13 7.60
CA GLU A 44 -20.39 15.98 8.48
C GLU A 44 -20.81 14.51 8.59
N GLY A 45 -21.11 14.07 9.81
CA GLY A 45 -21.47 12.67 10.10
C GLY A 45 -20.28 11.70 10.11
N GLN A 46 -19.07 12.18 9.85
CA GLN A 46 -17.84 11.38 9.88
C GLN A 46 -17.99 10.03 9.15
N PRO A 47 -18.26 10.05 7.82
CA PRO A 47 -18.51 8.84 7.06
C PRO A 47 -17.33 7.88 7.14
N GLN A 48 -17.65 6.59 7.18
CA GLN A 48 -16.70 5.49 7.26
C GLN A 48 -16.54 4.82 5.90
N ILE A 49 -15.30 4.45 5.57
CA ILE A 49 -14.95 3.72 4.36
C ILE A 49 -14.12 2.50 4.77
N HIS A 50 -14.63 1.30 4.51
CA HIS A 50 -13.89 0.07 4.75
C HIS A 50 -12.82 -0.12 3.68
N ALA A 51 -11.57 -0.30 4.11
CA ALA A 51 -10.45 -0.58 3.23
C ALA A 51 -10.50 -2.04 2.74
N THR A 52 -11.41 -2.31 1.81
CA THR A 52 -11.65 -3.63 1.21
C THR A 52 -11.49 -3.59 -0.30
N ALA A 53 -11.16 -4.72 -0.91
CA ALA A 53 -10.99 -4.80 -2.36
C ALA A 53 -12.29 -4.47 -3.13
N SER A 54 -13.47 -4.78 -2.57
CA SER A 54 -14.77 -4.44 -3.14
C SER A 54 -15.02 -2.92 -3.23
N ASN A 55 -14.41 -2.13 -2.35
CA ASN A 55 -14.55 -0.68 -2.30
C ASN A 55 -13.53 0.07 -3.18
N VAL A 56 -12.66 -0.64 -3.89
CA VAL A 56 -11.72 -0.01 -4.83
C VAL A 56 -12.46 0.50 -6.06
N THR A 57 -12.42 1.82 -6.29
CA THR A 57 -13.10 2.51 -7.41
C THR A 57 -12.14 3.08 -8.44
N SER A 58 -10.89 3.37 -8.07
CA SER A 58 -9.87 3.86 -8.99
C SER A 58 -8.48 3.33 -8.62
N THR A 59 -7.65 3.16 -9.65
CA THR A 59 -6.24 2.75 -9.52
C THR A 59 -5.32 3.64 -10.35
N MET A 60 -5.78 4.85 -10.68
CA MET A 60 -5.02 5.81 -11.45
C MET A 60 -3.96 6.49 -10.57
N ARG A 61 -2.72 6.08 -10.74
CA ARG A 61 -1.53 6.56 -10.00
C ARG A 61 -1.52 6.24 -8.49
N ALA A 62 -2.63 5.79 -7.93
CA ALA A 62 -2.78 5.40 -6.53
C ALA A 62 -4.03 4.54 -6.34
N THR A 63 -4.11 3.80 -5.25
CA THR A 63 -5.30 3.02 -4.93
C THR A 63 -6.30 3.86 -4.16
N THR A 64 -7.54 3.93 -4.69
CA THR A 64 -8.68 4.66 -4.13
C THR A 64 -9.74 3.68 -3.64
N VAL A 65 -10.19 3.85 -2.41
CA VAL A 65 -11.39 3.19 -1.87
C VAL A 65 -12.50 4.23 -1.68
N GLU A 66 -13.73 3.80 -1.98
CA GLU A 66 -14.92 4.65 -1.86
C GLU A 66 -16.09 3.85 -1.30
N GLU A 67 -16.83 4.47 -0.40
CA GLU A 67 -18.05 3.92 0.18
C GLU A 67 -19.05 5.07 0.43
N ASN A 68 -20.31 4.89 0.03
CA ASN A 68 -21.39 5.88 0.21
C ASN A 68 -21.06 7.30 -0.32
N GLY A 69 -20.31 7.38 -1.43
CA GLY A 69 -19.92 8.66 -2.05
C GLY A 69 -18.77 9.39 -1.33
N CYS A 70 -18.17 8.76 -0.35
CA CYS A 70 -16.98 9.25 0.34
C CYS A 70 -15.76 8.42 -0.05
N LYS A 71 -14.61 9.04 -0.31
CA LYS A 71 -13.40 8.36 -0.78
C LYS A 71 -12.16 8.72 0.03
N VAL A 72 -11.20 7.80 0.00
CA VAL A 72 -9.80 8.02 0.39
C VAL A 72 -8.89 7.36 -0.66
N PHE A 73 -7.80 8.01 -1.04
CA PHE A 73 -6.88 7.53 -2.06
C PHE A 73 -5.41 7.55 -1.58
N THR A 74 -4.49 6.97 -2.35
CA THR A 74 -3.05 6.78 -1.99
C THR A 74 -2.91 6.01 -0.67
N ILE A 75 -3.67 4.93 -0.53
CA ILE A 75 -3.72 4.17 0.72
C ILE A 75 -2.70 3.02 0.78
N GLU A 76 -2.12 2.65 -0.34
CA GLU A 76 -1.27 1.46 -0.51
C GLU A 76 -0.09 1.41 0.45
N HIS A 77 0.61 2.53 0.70
CA HIS A 77 1.75 2.57 1.62
C HIS A 77 1.33 2.29 3.07
N LEU A 78 0.21 2.89 3.49
CA LEU A 78 -0.37 2.67 4.81
C LEU A 78 -0.87 1.23 4.97
N MET A 79 -1.59 0.70 3.96
CA MET A 79 -2.08 -0.68 3.96
C MET A 79 -0.94 -1.70 4.01
N SER A 80 0.19 -1.41 3.35
CA SER A 80 1.38 -2.25 3.38
C SER A 80 1.97 -2.37 4.80
N ALA A 81 2.04 -1.26 5.56
CA ALA A 81 2.48 -1.26 6.95
C ALA A 81 1.53 -2.06 7.87
N PHE A 82 0.21 -1.92 7.69
CA PHE A 82 -0.77 -2.74 8.41
C PHE A 82 -0.60 -4.23 8.14
N HIS A 83 -0.32 -4.61 6.88
CA HIS A 83 -0.05 -6.00 6.53
C HIS A 83 1.20 -6.52 7.24
N ALA A 84 2.30 -5.79 7.17
CA ALA A 84 3.59 -6.20 7.71
C ALA A 84 3.58 -6.38 9.24
N LEU A 85 2.86 -5.51 9.96
CA LEU A 85 2.68 -5.60 11.42
C LEU A 85 1.51 -6.52 11.83
N ARG A 86 0.82 -7.13 10.85
CA ARG A 86 -0.33 -8.01 11.08
C ARG A 86 -1.45 -7.37 11.89
N ILE A 87 -1.70 -6.07 11.69
CA ILE A 87 -2.80 -5.36 12.34
C ILE A 87 -4.06 -5.59 11.52
N ASP A 88 -5.05 -6.23 12.14
CA ASP A 88 -6.29 -6.62 11.47
C ASP A 88 -7.40 -5.58 11.62
N ASN A 89 -7.43 -4.88 12.74
CA ASN A 89 -8.50 -3.95 13.10
C ASN A 89 -7.94 -2.59 13.53
N CYS A 90 -8.38 -1.53 12.87
CA CYS A 90 -7.98 -0.15 13.18
C CYS A 90 -9.00 0.84 12.63
N TYR A 91 -9.38 1.85 13.42
CA TYR A 91 -9.99 3.06 12.90
C TYR A 91 -8.89 4.03 12.47
N ILE A 92 -8.98 4.52 11.24
CA ILE A 92 -8.04 5.45 10.61
C ILE A 92 -8.76 6.78 10.45
N GLU A 93 -8.75 7.62 11.49
CA GLU A 93 -9.32 8.95 11.43
C GLU A 93 -8.43 9.84 10.57
N ILE A 94 -9.03 10.54 9.62
CA ILE A 94 -8.32 11.40 8.68
C ILE A 94 -9.18 12.62 8.32
N ASP A 95 -8.57 13.80 8.30
CA ASP A 95 -9.25 15.07 8.00
C ASP A 95 -9.07 15.55 6.54
N ALA A 96 -8.69 14.63 5.64
CA ALA A 96 -8.53 14.87 4.22
C ALA A 96 -8.84 13.60 3.40
N GLU A 97 -8.80 13.70 2.07
CA GLU A 97 -9.03 12.56 1.15
C GLU A 97 -7.82 11.64 0.96
N GLU A 98 -6.65 11.98 1.51
CA GLU A 98 -5.39 11.29 1.25
C GLU A 98 -4.56 11.22 2.52
N PRO A 99 -3.98 10.06 2.89
CA PRO A 99 -2.98 9.98 3.96
C PRO A 99 -1.77 10.88 3.68
N PRO A 100 -1.01 11.27 4.72
CA PRO A 100 0.25 11.99 4.52
C PRO A 100 1.22 11.18 3.67
N VAL A 101 1.97 11.81 2.76
CA VAL A 101 3.01 11.13 1.96
C VAL A 101 4.19 10.68 2.81
N ALA A 102 4.38 11.28 3.97
CA ALA A 102 5.55 11.08 4.82
C ALA A 102 6.87 11.32 4.04
N ASP A 103 7.75 10.35 4.02
CA ASP A 103 8.97 10.34 3.22
C ASP A 103 8.80 9.65 1.85
N GLY A 104 7.55 9.40 1.43
CA GLY A 104 7.23 8.71 0.17
C GLY A 104 7.31 7.20 0.24
N SER A 105 7.60 6.65 1.41
CA SER A 105 7.69 5.23 1.72
C SER A 105 6.61 4.80 2.73
N SER A 106 6.71 3.59 3.22
CA SER A 106 5.85 3.08 4.30
C SER A 106 6.50 3.14 5.68
N LEU A 107 7.77 3.56 5.77
CA LEU A 107 8.57 3.44 6.99
C LEU A 107 7.99 4.24 8.15
N ALA A 108 7.57 5.48 7.91
CA ALA A 108 7.02 6.34 8.96
C ALA A 108 5.75 5.75 9.58
N PHE A 109 4.87 5.18 8.76
CA PHE A 109 3.65 4.50 9.23
C PHE A 109 4.00 3.23 10.02
N PHE A 110 4.90 2.42 9.49
CA PHE A 110 5.35 1.20 10.15
C PHE A 110 5.93 1.49 11.55
N GLN A 111 6.83 2.48 11.65
CA GLN A 111 7.44 2.87 12.93
C GLN A 111 6.40 3.40 13.93
N LYS A 112 5.49 4.27 13.50
CA LYS A 112 4.42 4.78 14.36
C LYS A 112 3.52 3.67 14.92
N MET A 113 3.13 2.70 14.09
CA MET A 113 2.33 1.55 14.52
C MET A 113 3.14 0.61 15.43
N LYS A 114 4.42 0.39 15.13
CA LYS A 114 5.33 -0.42 15.95
C LYS A 114 5.50 0.18 17.34
N ASP A 115 5.70 1.51 17.43
CA ASP A 115 5.83 2.23 18.70
C ASP A 115 4.52 2.21 19.52
N ALA A 116 3.37 2.28 18.85
CA ALA A 116 2.05 2.14 19.50
C ALA A 116 1.82 0.73 20.03
N GLY A 117 2.55 -0.25 19.52
CA GLY A 117 2.44 -1.65 19.88
C GLY A 117 1.23 -2.35 19.26
N VAL A 118 1.26 -3.68 19.28
CA VAL A 118 0.19 -4.56 18.77
C VAL A 118 -0.42 -5.34 19.90
N LYS A 119 -1.76 -5.40 19.94
CA LYS A 119 -2.54 -6.11 20.97
C LYS A 119 -3.39 -7.20 20.31
N GLU A 120 -3.37 -8.41 20.86
CA GLU A 120 -4.26 -9.49 20.48
C GLU A 120 -5.69 -9.26 20.97
N LEU A 121 -6.65 -9.68 20.16
CA LEU A 121 -8.09 -9.65 20.45
C LEU A 121 -8.62 -11.08 20.62
N ALA A 122 -9.70 -11.23 21.38
CA ALA A 122 -10.31 -12.53 21.63
C ALA A 122 -11.20 -12.99 20.45
N ALA A 123 -10.65 -12.98 19.23
CA ALA A 123 -11.32 -13.45 18.02
C ALA A 123 -10.31 -14.11 17.08
N GLU A 124 -10.72 -15.13 16.35
CA GLU A 124 -9.86 -15.85 15.42
C GLU A 124 -9.59 -15.02 14.16
N ARG A 125 -8.32 -14.99 13.72
CA ARG A 125 -7.90 -14.32 12.51
C ARG A 125 -8.35 -15.10 11.28
N LYS A 126 -9.12 -14.47 10.41
CA LYS A 126 -9.58 -15.02 9.12
C LYS A 126 -8.52 -14.78 8.06
N GLU A 127 -7.59 -15.70 7.89
CA GLU A 127 -6.54 -15.62 6.89
C GLU A 127 -6.96 -16.33 5.59
N ILE A 128 -6.70 -15.70 4.46
CA ILE A 128 -6.90 -16.31 3.14
C ILE A 128 -5.74 -17.26 2.89
N VAL A 129 -5.97 -18.55 3.09
CA VAL A 129 -4.99 -19.59 2.78
C VAL A 129 -5.12 -19.96 1.32
N ILE A 130 -4.09 -19.69 0.54
CA ILE A 130 -4.09 -19.97 -0.89
C ILE A 130 -3.91 -21.47 -1.11
N ASP A 131 -4.91 -22.11 -1.70
CA ASP A 131 -4.98 -23.55 -2.01
C ASP A 131 -4.83 -23.85 -3.50
N ASN A 132 -5.04 -22.86 -4.35
CA ASN A 132 -4.93 -22.93 -5.81
C ASN A 132 -4.15 -21.74 -6.37
N VAL A 133 -3.89 -21.78 -7.67
CA VAL A 133 -3.29 -20.66 -8.40
C VAL A 133 -4.39 -19.65 -8.75
N TYR A 134 -4.26 -18.43 -8.26
CA TYR A 134 -5.09 -17.29 -8.69
C TYR A 134 -4.22 -16.34 -9.50
N ARG A 135 -4.66 -15.99 -10.70
CA ARG A 135 -3.88 -15.17 -11.63
C ARG A 135 -4.77 -14.12 -12.32
N ILE A 136 -4.20 -12.93 -12.54
CA ILE A 136 -4.74 -11.85 -13.36
C ILE A 136 -3.67 -11.49 -14.38
N ASP A 137 -4.06 -11.42 -15.65
CA ASP A 137 -3.19 -11.10 -16.78
C ASP A 137 -3.62 -9.81 -17.46
N ASP A 138 -2.62 -9.10 -17.97
CA ASP A 138 -2.74 -8.05 -18.97
C ASP A 138 -1.86 -8.49 -20.16
N GLU A 139 -2.44 -9.28 -21.05
CA GLU A 139 -1.74 -9.89 -22.18
C GLU A 139 -1.22 -8.83 -23.17
N GLU A 140 -1.94 -7.74 -23.35
CA GLU A 140 -1.57 -6.64 -24.26
C GLU A 140 -0.22 -6.02 -23.88
N HIS A 141 0.04 -5.91 -22.57
CA HIS A 141 1.26 -5.29 -22.06
C HIS A 141 2.26 -6.31 -21.45
N ASN A 142 2.02 -7.61 -21.59
CA ASN A 142 2.84 -8.68 -21.01
C ASN A 142 3.05 -8.52 -19.50
N ARG A 143 1.98 -8.21 -18.77
CA ARG A 143 1.99 -8.02 -17.32
C ARG A 143 1.08 -9.02 -16.64
N PHE A 144 1.44 -9.45 -15.45
CA PHE A 144 0.58 -10.28 -14.63
C PHE A 144 0.89 -10.16 -13.15
N VAL A 145 -0.07 -10.59 -12.34
CA VAL A 145 0.11 -10.92 -10.93
C VAL A 145 -0.60 -12.22 -10.64
N MET A 146 0.04 -13.09 -9.86
CA MET A 146 -0.56 -14.34 -9.40
C MET A 146 -0.17 -14.64 -7.96
N VAL A 147 -0.93 -15.53 -7.33
CA VAL A 147 -0.60 -16.07 -6.02
C VAL A 147 -0.70 -17.58 -6.07
N LEU A 148 0.28 -18.23 -5.43
CA LEU A 148 0.45 -19.68 -5.35
C LEU A 148 0.33 -20.16 -3.91
N PRO A 149 -0.03 -21.43 -3.66
CA PRO A 149 0.07 -22.03 -2.33
C PRO A 149 1.50 -21.92 -1.77
N TYR A 150 1.60 -21.43 -0.54
CA TYR A 150 2.87 -21.30 0.19
C TYR A 150 2.57 -21.17 1.70
N ASP A 151 3.43 -21.79 2.52
CA ASP A 151 3.29 -21.71 3.98
C ASP A 151 4.04 -20.50 4.53
N GLY A 152 3.44 -19.35 4.44
CA GLY A 152 3.97 -18.03 4.77
C GLY A 152 3.41 -16.96 3.84
N PHE A 153 3.99 -15.76 3.87
CA PHE A 153 3.69 -14.72 2.89
C PHE A 153 4.96 -14.29 2.18
N ARG A 154 5.04 -14.59 0.90
CA ARG A 154 6.20 -14.34 0.05
C ARG A 154 5.81 -13.49 -1.15
N VAL A 155 6.68 -12.58 -1.56
CA VAL A 155 6.49 -11.74 -2.75
C VAL A 155 7.72 -11.80 -3.63
N SER A 156 7.54 -12.19 -4.91
CA SER A 156 8.53 -12.08 -5.98
C SER A 156 8.04 -11.06 -6.99
N PHE A 157 8.84 -10.06 -7.28
CA PHE A 157 8.47 -9.00 -8.23
C PHE A 157 9.56 -8.81 -9.29
N THR A 158 9.15 -8.81 -10.55
CA THR A 158 9.97 -8.33 -11.67
C THR A 158 9.42 -6.99 -12.12
N SER A 159 10.15 -5.91 -11.85
CA SER A 159 9.86 -4.58 -12.37
C SER A 159 10.49 -4.43 -13.76
N VAL A 160 9.73 -3.92 -14.70
CA VAL A 160 10.20 -3.64 -16.07
C VAL A 160 9.97 -2.16 -16.34
N ASN A 161 11.06 -1.40 -16.43
CA ASN A 161 11.00 0.02 -16.75
C ASN A 161 11.69 0.25 -18.12
N PRO A 162 11.04 0.97 -19.05
CA PRO A 162 11.63 1.22 -20.38
C PRO A 162 12.85 2.13 -20.33
N HIS A 163 13.04 2.88 -19.26
CA HIS A 163 14.17 3.78 -19.11
C HIS A 163 15.46 2.99 -18.81
N LYS A 164 16.51 3.24 -19.58
CA LYS A 164 17.78 2.47 -19.52
C LYS A 164 18.49 2.55 -18.16
N LEU A 165 18.30 3.63 -17.43
CA LEU A 165 18.87 3.82 -16.10
C LEU A 165 18.32 2.81 -15.09
N ILE A 166 17.05 2.44 -15.24
CA ILE A 166 16.32 1.54 -14.33
C ILE A 166 16.31 0.12 -14.86
N GLY A 167 15.84 -0.07 -16.11
CA GLY A 167 15.79 -1.36 -16.77
C GLY A 167 14.89 -2.38 -16.05
N VAL A 168 15.36 -3.62 -16.00
CA VAL A 168 14.67 -4.73 -15.33
C VAL A 168 15.32 -4.95 -13.97
N GLN A 169 14.48 -4.92 -12.93
CA GLN A 169 14.88 -5.22 -11.56
C GLN A 169 14.04 -6.39 -11.03
N TYR A 170 14.64 -7.25 -10.23
CA TYR A 170 13.96 -8.40 -9.61
C TYR A 170 14.35 -8.53 -8.16
N GLU A 171 13.34 -8.71 -7.31
CA GLU A 171 13.52 -9.06 -5.91
C GLU A 171 12.51 -10.10 -5.45
N ASN A 172 12.85 -10.77 -4.37
CA ASN A 172 12.07 -11.86 -3.80
C ASN A 172 12.27 -11.92 -2.28
N PHE A 173 11.22 -11.67 -1.53
CA PHE A 173 11.26 -11.63 -0.08
C PHE A 173 10.18 -12.51 0.55
N GLU A 174 10.57 -13.23 1.59
CA GLU A 174 9.63 -13.79 2.55
C GLU A 174 9.36 -12.74 3.63
N ILE A 175 8.12 -12.29 3.72
CA ILE A 175 7.78 -11.09 4.49
C ILE A 175 7.63 -11.42 5.97
N SER A 176 8.52 -10.85 6.77
CA SER A 176 8.39 -10.72 8.23
C SER A 176 8.41 -9.24 8.61
N PRO A 177 7.94 -8.85 9.81
CA PRO A 177 8.02 -7.46 10.25
C PRO A 177 9.44 -6.89 10.20
N GLU A 178 10.45 -7.66 10.62
CA GLU A 178 11.86 -7.23 10.65
C GLU A 178 12.46 -7.09 9.25
N LEU A 179 12.13 -8.02 8.34
CA LEU A 179 12.57 -7.92 6.95
C LEU A 179 11.90 -6.74 6.26
N TYR A 180 10.58 -6.59 6.46
CA TYR A 180 9.82 -5.49 5.88
C TYR A 180 10.37 -4.13 6.31
N GLU A 181 10.63 -3.93 7.60
CA GLU A 181 11.21 -2.69 8.15
C GLU A 181 12.54 -2.33 7.51
N ARG A 182 13.41 -3.33 7.25
CA ARG A 182 14.76 -3.12 6.73
C ARG A 182 14.83 -3.00 5.23
N GLU A 183 14.06 -3.85 4.49
CA GLU A 183 14.26 -4.05 3.07
C GLU A 183 13.18 -3.42 2.18
N ILE A 184 11.96 -3.20 2.73
CA ILE A 184 10.80 -2.79 1.92
C ILE A 184 10.24 -1.44 2.39
N ALA A 185 10.01 -1.28 3.69
CA ALA A 185 9.39 -0.08 4.24
C ALA A 185 10.09 1.22 3.82
N PRO A 186 11.44 1.30 3.71
CA PRO A 186 12.13 2.54 3.33
C PRO A 186 12.11 2.86 1.83
N ALA A 187 11.55 1.99 0.99
CA ALA A 187 11.53 2.19 -0.46
C ALA A 187 10.50 3.26 -0.86
N ARG A 188 10.97 4.34 -1.47
CA ARG A 188 10.15 5.51 -1.82
C ARG A 188 9.50 5.38 -3.18
N THR A 189 8.41 6.12 -3.36
CA THR A 189 7.77 6.32 -4.67
C THR A 189 8.67 7.06 -5.65
N ILE A 190 8.40 6.91 -6.94
CA ILE A 190 9.28 7.37 -8.02
C ILE A 190 8.51 8.18 -9.05
N ALA A 191 9.17 9.20 -9.64
CA ALA A 191 8.65 9.97 -10.75
C ALA A 191 9.71 10.24 -11.81
N TYR A 192 9.32 10.22 -13.09
CA TYR A 192 10.13 10.70 -14.19
C TYR A 192 9.97 12.22 -14.31
N GLU A 193 11.09 12.96 -14.33
CA GLU A 193 11.08 14.43 -14.30
C GLU A 193 10.19 15.03 -15.39
N GLN A 194 10.24 14.49 -16.60
CA GLN A 194 9.46 14.99 -17.74
C GLN A 194 7.94 14.81 -17.56
N GLU A 195 7.49 13.90 -16.68
CA GLU A 195 6.05 13.69 -16.38
C GLU A 195 5.53 14.63 -15.28
N ILE A 196 6.41 15.25 -14.49
CA ILE A 196 6.02 16.02 -13.29
C ILE A 196 5.10 17.19 -13.65
N GLU A 197 5.42 17.95 -14.70
CA GLU A 197 4.57 19.07 -15.12
C GLU A 197 3.18 18.61 -15.57
N ALA A 198 3.11 17.51 -16.35
CA ALA A 198 1.84 16.93 -16.77
C ALA A 198 1.02 16.42 -15.59
N LEU A 199 1.65 15.79 -14.61
CA LEU A 199 0.99 15.34 -13.38
C LEU A 199 0.42 16.54 -12.59
N ARG A 200 1.19 17.61 -12.41
CA ARG A 200 0.75 18.84 -11.72
C ARG A 200 -0.43 19.50 -12.43
N ASN A 201 -0.43 19.54 -13.76
CA ASN A 201 -1.54 20.07 -14.55
C ASN A 201 -2.82 19.23 -14.40
N MET A 202 -2.71 17.94 -14.05
CA MET A 202 -3.84 17.07 -13.69
C MET A 202 -4.22 17.16 -12.21
N GLY A 203 -3.56 18.01 -11.40
CA GLY A 203 -3.79 18.13 -9.98
C GLY A 203 -3.17 16.98 -9.17
N LEU A 204 -2.15 16.31 -9.69
CA LEU A 204 -1.44 15.21 -9.04
C LEU A 204 -0.01 15.61 -8.67
N GLY A 205 0.56 14.98 -7.64
CA GLY A 205 1.94 15.20 -7.21
C GLY A 205 2.18 16.59 -6.62
N LEU A 206 1.14 17.29 -6.15
CA LEU A 206 1.24 18.66 -5.66
C LEU A 206 2.05 18.78 -4.36
N GLY A 207 2.05 17.71 -3.54
CA GLY A 207 2.81 17.62 -2.28
C GLY A 207 4.14 16.88 -2.40
N GLY A 208 4.48 16.37 -3.59
CA GLY A 208 5.74 15.66 -3.80
C GLY A 208 6.95 16.58 -3.75
N THR A 209 7.99 16.16 -3.03
CA THR A 209 9.30 16.82 -2.90
C THR A 209 10.42 15.81 -3.20
N LEU A 210 11.64 16.29 -3.38
CA LEU A 210 12.81 15.42 -3.55
C LEU A 210 13.15 14.60 -2.28
N GLU A 211 12.53 14.92 -1.14
CA GLU A 211 12.65 14.12 0.08
C GLU A 211 11.71 12.92 0.06
N SER A 212 10.52 13.09 -0.56
CA SER A 212 9.46 12.06 -0.57
C SER A 212 9.33 11.30 -1.90
N VAL A 213 9.94 11.77 -2.99
CA VAL A 213 9.85 11.15 -4.31
C VAL A 213 11.24 11.00 -4.90
N ILE A 214 11.58 9.79 -5.37
CA ILE A 214 12.76 9.60 -6.18
C ILE A 214 12.47 10.16 -7.57
N VAL A 215 13.29 11.10 -8.01
CA VAL A 215 13.14 11.69 -9.34
C VAL A 215 14.35 11.31 -10.20
N TYR A 216 14.08 10.90 -11.43
CA TYR A 216 15.08 10.58 -12.43
C TYR A 216 14.75 11.27 -13.76
N ASN A 217 15.78 11.48 -14.58
CA ASN A 217 15.68 12.00 -15.94
C ASN A 217 16.61 11.22 -16.89
N ASP A 218 16.79 11.68 -18.12
CA ASP A 218 17.63 11.02 -19.13
C ASP A 218 19.14 11.02 -18.77
N GLU A 219 19.56 11.89 -17.85
CA GLU A 219 20.96 12.03 -17.42
C GLU A 219 21.27 11.19 -16.17
N GLY A 220 20.28 10.86 -15.33
CA GLY A 220 20.48 10.09 -14.11
C GLY A 220 19.43 10.32 -13.02
N TRP A 221 19.81 9.92 -11.81
CA TRP A 221 19.03 10.16 -10.60
C TRP A 221 19.25 11.59 -10.11
N ILE A 222 18.17 12.32 -9.84
CA ILE A 222 18.23 13.71 -9.33
C ILE A 222 18.52 13.71 -7.83
N ASN A 223 17.95 12.76 -7.09
CA ASN A 223 18.19 12.60 -5.68
C ASN A 223 18.73 11.18 -5.35
N PRO A 224 19.48 11.01 -4.25
CA PRO A 224 20.11 9.74 -3.93
C PRO A 224 19.08 8.66 -3.61
N LEU A 225 19.39 7.43 -3.99
CA LEU A 225 18.61 6.24 -3.67
C LEU A 225 18.92 5.72 -2.26
N HIS A 226 17.93 5.10 -1.61
CA HIS A 226 18.14 4.29 -0.41
C HIS A 226 18.69 2.89 -0.75
N PHE A 227 18.29 2.33 -1.89
CA PHE A 227 18.71 1.04 -2.42
C PHE A 227 19.00 1.19 -3.92
N GLU A 228 19.99 0.46 -4.45
CA GLU A 228 20.26 0.46 -5.91
C GLU A 228 19.04 0.00 -6.73
N ASP A 229 18.23 -0.86 -6.14
CA ASP A 229 17.02 -1.46 -6.68
C ASP A 229 15.72 -0.91 -6.02
N GLU A 230 15.74 0.35 -5.57
CA GLU A 230 14.64 0.93 -4.77
C GLU A 230 13.28 0.86 -5.49
N LEU A 231 13.24 0.93 -6.84
CA LEU A 231 11.98 0.84 -7.58
C LEU A 231 11.28 -0.52 -7.37
N VAL A 232 11.98 -1.65 -7.51
CA VAL A 232 11.34 -2.96 -7.36
C VAL A 232 10.90 -3.20 -5.91
N ARG A 233 11.65 -2.70 -4.92
CA ARG A 233 11.26 -2.74 -3.51
C ARG A 233 10.00 -1.94 -3.25
N HIS A 234 9.88 -0.75 -3.83
CA HIS A 234 8.66 0.05 -3.77
C HIS A 234 7.47 -0.67 -4.45
N LYS A 235 7.70 -1.33 -5.59
CA LYS A 235 6.66 -2.12 -6.24
C LYS A 235 6.20 -3.32 -5.39
N ILE A 236 7.09 -3.91 -4.61
CA ILE A 236 6.73 -4.94 -3.62
C ILE A 236 5.87 -4.33 -2.49
N LEU A 237 6.24 -3.14 -2.01
CA LEU A 237 5.45 -2.38 -1.03
C LEU A 237 4.01 -2.15 -1.54
N ASP A 238 3.87 -1.67 -2.78
CA ASP A 238 2.58 -1.44 -3.43
C ASP A 238 1.73 -2.72 -3.50
N VAL A 239 2.33 -3.83 -3.97
CA VAL A 239 1.62 -5.13 -4.05
C VAL A 239 1.13 -5.60 -2.69
N ILE A 240 1.95 -5.46 -1.65
CA ILE A 240 1.56 -5.84 -0.28
C ILE A 240 0.36 -5.01 0.17
N GLY A 241 0.41 -3.69 -0.05
CA GLY A 241 -0.67 -2.77 0.32
C GLY A 241 -1.97 -3.02 -0.42
N ASP A 242 -1.89 -3.16 -1.74
CA ASP A 242 -3.06 -3.43 -2.59
C ASP A 242 -3.73 -4.77 -2.24
N LEU A 243 -2.93 -5.82 -2.04
CA LEU A 243 -3.44 -7.14 -1.69
C LEU A 243 -3.99 -7.20 -0.27
N ARG A 244 -3.53 -6.32 0.65
CA ARG A 244 -4.08 -6.21 2.00
C ARG A 244 -5.57 -5.90 1.99
N LEU A 245 -6.09 -5.29 0.96
CA LEU A 245 -7.51 -4.99 0.78
C LEU A 245 -8.39 -6.25 0.66
N ALA A 246 -7.83 -7.40 0.28
CA ALA A 246 -8.54 -8.68 0.33
C ALA A 246 -8.65 -9.24 1.76
N GLY A 247 -7.74 -8.85 2.64
CA GLY A 247 -7.52 -9.41 3.97
C GLY A 247 -6.10 -9.96 4.13
N PRO A 248 -5.79 -10.59 5.26
CA PRO A 248 -4.52 -11.28 5.45
C PRO A 248 -4.40 -12.50 4.53
N ILE A 249 -3.27 -12.64 3.85
CA ILE A 249 -3.02 -13.72 2.87
C ILE A 249 -1.87 -14.59 3.36
N ARG A 250 -2.00 -15.92 3.16
CA ARG A 250 -0.92 -16.89 3.25
C ARG A 250 -0.74 -17.55 1.88
N GLY A 251 0.38 -17.19 1.22
CA GLY A 251 0.67 -17.60 -0.14
C GLY A 251 1.91 -16.92 -0.70
N HIS A 252 2.34 -17.34 -1.89
CA HIS A 252 3.45 -16.73 -2.62
C HIS A 252 2.93 -15.92 -3.80
N VAL A 253 3.07 -14.61 -3.73
CA VAL A 253 2.73 -13.66 -4.79
C VAL A 253 3.88 -13.57 -5.77
N ILE A 254 3.59 -13.72 -7.07
CA ILE A 254 4.53 -13.49 -8.17
C ILE A 254 3.93 -12.42 -9.08
N ALA A 255 4.67 -11.35 -9.30
CA ALA A 255 4.24 -10.22 -10.11
C ALA A 255 5.30 -9.85 -11.16
N VAL A 256 4.86 -9.56 -12.38
CA VAL A 256 5.70 -9.07 -13.48
C VAL A 256 5.07 -7.80 -14.02
N ALA A 257 5.80 -6.70 -13.92
CA ALA A 257 5.39 -5.36 -14.36
C ALA A 257 3.97 -4.96 -13.89
N SER A 258 3.52 -5.53 -12.75
CA SER A 258 2.21 -5.27 -12.18
C SER A 258 2.12 -3.86 -11.61
N GLY A 259 0.90 -3.39 -11.43
CA GLY A 259 0.54 -2.13 -10.78
C GLY A 259 -0.81 -2.24 -10.10
N HIS A 260 -1.28 -1.15 -9.51
CA HIS A 260 -2.50 -1.11 -8.68
C HIS A 260 -3.71 -1.78 -9.34
N ALA A 261 -3.91 -1.60 -10.65
CA ALA A 261 -5.04 -2.20 -11.37
C ALA A 261 -5.04 -3.74 -11.33
N LEU A 262 -3.90 -4.36 -11.60
CA LEU A 262 -3.78 -5.83 -11.56
C LEU A 262 -3.79 -6.33 -10.11
N ASN A 263 -3.06 -5.66 -9.21
CA ASN A 263 -2.98 -6.03 -7.80
C ASN A 263 -4.36 -6.02 -7.14
N THR A 264 -5.13 -4.94 -7.32
CA THR A 264 -6.47 -4.83 -6.74
C THR A 264 -7.48 -5.75 -7.42
N SER A 265 -7.30 -6.08 -8.72
CA SER A 265 -8.10 -7.10 -9.40
C SER A 265 -7.85 -8.49 -8.81
N LEU A 266 -6.60 -8.83 -8.46
CA LEU A 266 -6.28 -10.06 -7.75
C LEU A 266 -6.89 -10.03 -6.33
N ALA A 267 -6.79 -8.91 -5.62
CA ALA A 267 -7.40 -8.75 -4.30
C ALA A 267 -8.93 -8.97 -4.34
N LYS A 268 -9.64 -8.40 -5.34
CA LYS A 268 -11.07 -8.64 -5.55
C LYS A 268 -11.38 -10.11 -5.80
N LYS A 269 -10.58 -10.78 -6.65
CA LYS A 269 -10.74 -12.21 -6.95
C LYS A 269 -10.57 -13.08 -5.70
N LEU A 270 -9.57 -12.77 -4.86
CA LEU A 270 -9.33 -13.48 -3.61
C LEU A 270 -10.45 -13.24 -2.59
N GLN A 271 -10.90 -11.99 -2.43
CA GLN A 271 -12.02 -11.68 -1.54
C GLN A 271 -13.30 -12.42 -1.94
N ALA A 272 -13.59 -12.52 -3.24
CA ALA A 272 -14.75 -13.24 -3.75
C ALA A 272 -14.66 -14.77 -3.55
N SER A 273 -13.46 -15.33 -3.39
CA SER A 273 -13.30 -16.78 -3.13
C SER A 273 -13.59 -17.19 -1.69
N LEU A 274 -13.77 -16.23 -0.77
CA LEU A 274 -14.11 -16.48 0.64
C LEU A 274 -15.63 -16.58 0.88
N GLY A 275 -16.47 -16.21 -0.05
CA GLY A 275 -17.93 -16.27 0.03
C GLY A 275 -18.49 -17.43 -0.73
#